data_1a095c063f6c2b2d6db8a3f4f7116a75
#
_entry.id   1a095c063f6c2b2d6db8a3f4f7116a75
#
_cell.length_a   1.000
_cell.length_b   1.000
_cell.length_c   1.000
_cell.angle_alpha   90.00
_cell.angle_beta   90.00
_cell.angle_gamma   90.00
#
_symmetry.space_group_name_H-M   'P 1'
#
loop_
_entity.id
_entity.type
_entity.pdbx_description
1 polymer ?
#
loop_
_entity_poly.entity_id
_entity_poly.type
_entity_poly.pdbx_seq_one_letter_code
_entity_poly.pdbx_strand_id
1 'polypeptide(L)'
;MATQNAEQIFQEYITKLYQEHLPSQHTFFANLRSLSSEKLNNQNLLGHLHLRYQAACHATRVMVYHIPHLDSPKMRVRKLRVINDDDGLINGDTHHYQLTRAFVRMGAKILIDDEEFGSLNTLQNILDPMTAKFILLVQNLYPKSLGPWCVIEMFADDWMRAIMNSLTKCFPFIKEEAYFADCFNEGIETRHAHEALDLTSLVIRDNPELLNATIEGARIMANGLDMLWSGLNDLLQDY
;
A
#
# COMPACT_ATOMS: atom_id res chain seq x y z
N MET A 1 28.35 16.78 21.90
CA MET A 1 27.26 16.56 20.98
C MET A 1 26.52 15.34 21.50
N ALA A 2 25.21 15.45 21.77
CA ALA A 2 24.43 14.26 22.15
C ALA A 2 24.43 13.32 20.93
N THR A 3 24.85 12.08 21.12
CA THR A 3 24.72 11.03 20.10
C THR A 3 23.23 10.82 19.87
N GLN A 4 22.76 11.07 18.65
CA GLN A 4 21.40 10.71 18.24
C GLN A 4 21.19 9.21 18.51
N ASN A 5 20.06 8.87 19.11
CA ASN A 5 19.72 7.46 19.30
C ASN A 5 19.21 6.86 17.96
N ALA A 6 19.27 5.54 17.83
CA ALA A 6 18.92 4.84 16.59
C ALA A 6 17.46 5.08 16.16
N GLU A 7 16.56 5.20 17.12
CA GLU A 7 15.15 5.54 16.91
C GLU A 7 14.99 6.91 16.24
N GLN A 8 15.65 7.95 16.73
CA GLN A 8 15.58 9.29 16.16
C GLN A 8 16.14 9.32 14.73
N ILE A 9 17.26 8.61 14.48
CA ILE A 9 17.85 8.51 13.15
C ILE A 9 16.86 7.89 12.17
N PHE A 10 16.15 6.83 12.58
CA PHE A 10 15.13 6.20 11.75
C PHE A 10 13.96 7.14 11.46
N GLN A 11 13.43 7.81 12.45
CA GLN A 11 12.29 8.74 12.31
C GLN A 11 12.61 9.90 11.37
N GLU A 12 13.81 10.48 11.49
CA GLU A 12 14.27 11.53 10.58
C GLU A 12 14.44 11.00 9.15
N TYR A 13 15.00 9.78 9.01
CA TYR A 13 15.19 9.14 7.71
C TYR A 13 13.87 8.87 7.00
N ILE A 14 12.89 8.24 7.68
CA ILE A 14 11.61 7.88 7.08
C ILE A 14 10.79 9.11 6.71
N THR A 15 10.86 10.18 7.52
CA THR A 15 10.21 11.46 7.21
C THR A 15 10.78 12.08 5.94
N LYS A 16 12.10 12.05 5.77
CA LYS A 16 12.77 12.54 4.56
C LYS A 16 12.41 11.67 3.36
N LEU A 17 12.44 10.35 3.50
CA LEU A 17 12.08 9.39 2.46
C LEU A 17 10.65 9.63 1.96
N TYR A 18 9.69 9.87 2.87
CA TYR A 18 8.32 10.22 2.52
C TYR A 18 8.24 11.48 1.66
N GLN A 19 9.01 12.52 2.02
CA GLN A 19 9.03 13.77 1.25
C GLN A 19 9.65 13.60 -0.14
N GLU A 20 10.66 12.74 -0.28
CA GLU A 20 11.35 12.45 -1.54
C GLU A 20 10.55 11.56 -2.49
N HIS A 21 9.70 10.67 -1.95
CA HIS A 21 8.91 9.68 -2.68
C HIS A 21 7.40 9.84 -2.45
N LEU A 22 6.92 11.08 -2.26
CA LEU A 22 5.50 11.32 -2.04
C LEU A 22 4.67 10.79 -3.21
N PRO A 23 3.83 9.75 -3.02
CA PRO A 23 3.18 9.05 -4.13
C PRO A 23 2.40 9.98 -5.06
N SER A 24 1.62 10.91 -4.52
CA SER A 24 0.78 11.84 -5.30
C SER A 24 1.56 12.75 -6.25
N GLN A 25 2.88 12.88 -6.08
CA GLN A 25 3.78 13.62 -6.98
C GLN A 25 4.28 12.76 -8.15
N HIS A 26 4.11 11.45 -8.13
CA HIS A 26 4.47 10.59 -9.24
C HIS A 26 3.59 10.88 -10.47
N THR A 27 4.17 10.80 -11.66
CA THR A 27 3.54 11.13 -12.96
C THR A 27 2.24 10.36 -13.19
N PHE A 28 2.14 9.12 -12.70
CA PHE A 28 0.92 8.32 -12.78
C PHE A 28 -0.31 9.05 -12.25
N PHE A 29 -0.22 9.67 -11.07
CA PHE A 29 -1.38 10.34 -10.45
C PHE A 29 -1.77 11.62 -11.19
N ALA A 30 -0.79 12.34 -11.75
CA ALA A 30 -1.06 13.48 -12.61
C ALA A 30 -1.77 13.05 -13.90
N ASN A 31 -1.30 11.98 -14.55
CA ASN A 31 -1.88 11.43 -15.76
C ASN A 31 -3.26 10.85 -15.51
N LEU A 32 -3.46 10.06 -14.45
CA LEU A 32 -4.78 9.55 -14.06
C LEU A 32 -5.80 10.68 -13.87
N ARG A 33 -5.42 11.75 -13.20
CA ARG A 33 -6.26 12.93 -12.99
C ARG A 33 -6.60 13.66 -14.30
N SER A 34 -5.71 13.63 -15.29
CA SER A 34 -5.89 14.29 -16.58
C SER A 34 -6.69 13.47 -17.59
N LEU A 35 -6.93 12.17 -17.36
CA LEU A 35 -7.70 11.34 -18.28
C LEU A 35 -9.08 11.91 -18.54
N SER A 36 -9.55 11.82 -19.81
CA SER A 36 -10.92 12.16 -20.15
C SER A 36 -11.94 11.22 -19.49
N SER A 37 -13.17 11.70 -19.32
CA SER A 37 -14.25 10.85 -18.80
C SER A 37 -14.52 9.64 -19.70
N GLU A 38 -14.33 9.76 -21.01
CA GLU A 38 -14.48 8.66 -21.96
C GLU A 38 -13.46 7.54 -21.67
N LYS A 39 -12.19 7.90 -21.47
CA LYS A 39 -11.13 6.93 -21.11
C LYS A 39 -11.40 6.30 -19.75
N LEU A 40 -11.78 7.08 -18.74
CA LEU A 40 -12.07 6.56 -17.40
C LEU A 40 -13.30 5.65 -17.35
N ASN A 41 -14.26 5.79 -18.28
CA ASN A 41 -15.40 4.88 -18.41
C ASN A 41 -15.07 3.61 -19.21
N ASN A 42 -13.83 3.41 -19.64
CA ASN A 42 -13.42 2.20 -20.32
C ASN A 42 -13.30 1.03 -19.32
N GLN A 43 -14.18 0.03 -19.48
CA GLN A 43 -14.28 -1.13 -18.57
C GLN A 43 -12.97 -1.94 -18.48
N ASN A 44 -12.22 -2.04 -19.60
CA ASN A 44 -10.96 -2.79 -19.62
C ASN A 44 -9.86 -2.00 -18.90
N LEU A 45 -9.77 -0.66 -19.12
CA LEU A 45 -8.84 0.19 -18.36
C LEU A 45 -9.09 0.08 -16.86
N LEU A 46 -10.34 0.22 -16.44
CA LEU A 46 -10.72 0.08 -15.03
C LEU A 46 -10.35 -1.32 -14.47
N GLY A 47 -10.58 -2.37 -15.25
CA GLY A 47 -10.20 -3.74 -14.85
C GLY A 47 -8.69 -3.91 -14.67
N HIS A 48 -7.88 -3.36 -15.57
CA HIS A 48 -6.42 -3.38 -15.44
C HIS A 48 -5.91 -2.48 -14.31
N LEU A 49 -6.52 -1.30 -14.09
CA LEU A 49 -6.21 -0.46 -12.94
C LEU A 49 -6.50 -1.19 -11.62
N HIS A 50 -7.66 -1.84 -11.52
CA HIS A 50 -8.03 -2.67 -10.38
C HIS A 50 -6.97 -3.75 -10.12
N LEU A 51 -6.68 -4.59 -11.12
CA LEU A 51 -5.75 -5.71 -11.00
C LEU A 51 -4.36 -5.27 -10.53
N ARG A 52 -3.81 -4.20 -11.13
CA ARG A 52 -2.47 -3.71 -10.78
C ARG A 52 -2.46 -3.00 -9.43
N TYR A 53 -3.53 -2.26 -9.10
CA TYR A 53 -3.62 -1.58 -7.82
C TYR A 53 -3.80 -2.57 -6.66
N GLN A 54 -4.49 -3.68 -6.86
CA GLN A 54 -4.56 -4.78 -5.88
C GLN A 54 -3.17 -5.28 -5.45
N ALA A 55 -2.14 -5.09 -6.29
CA ALA A 55 -0.77 -5.43 -5.92
C ALA A 55 -0.25 -4.61 -4.73
N ALA A 56 -0.65 -3.33 -4.59
CA ALA A 56 -0.32 -2.53 -3.42
C ALA A 56 -0.98 -3.12 -2.16
N CYS A 57 -2.25 -3.53 -2.26
CA CYS A 57 -2.98 -4.18 -1.18
C CYS A 57 -2.41 -5.57 -0.84
N HIS A 58 -1.64 -6.19 -1.74
CA HIS A 58 -0.98 -7.48 -1.45
C HIS A 58 0.02 -7.39 -0.30
N ALA A 59 0.54 -6.20 0.00
CA ALA A 59 1.41 -5.98 1.13
C ALA A 59 0.76 -6.38 2.46
N THR A 60 -0.54 -6.24 2.61
CA THR A 60 -1.28 -6.61 3.83
C THR A 60 -1.16 -8.09 4.13
N ARG A 61 -1.21 -8.96 3.13
CA ARG A 61 -1.15 -10.42 3.27
C ARG A 61 0.13 -10.94 3.93
N VAL A 62 1.23 -10.21 3.78
CA VAL A 62 2.54 -10.62 4.33
C VAL A 62 2.88 -9.92 5.64
N MET A 63 1.99 -9.10 6.17
CA MET A 63 2.18 -8.40 7.45
C MET A 63 2.36 -9.35 8.64
N VAL A 64 1.78 -10.54 8.57
CA VAL A 64 1.92 -11.58 9.60
C VAL A 64 3.37 -12.02 9.82
N TYR A 65 4.24 -11.88 8.82
CA TYR A 65 5.67 -12.20 8.95
C TYR A 65 6.42 -11.28 9.92
N HIS A 66 5.84 -10.13 10.28
CA HIS A 66 6.43 -9.24 11.27
C HIS A 66 6.19 -9.69 12.72
N ILE A 67 5.20 -10.53 12.98
CA ILE A 67 4.85 -10.96 14.33
C ILE A 67 6.05 -11.58 15.09
N PRO A 68 6.88 -12.44 14.46
CA PRO A 68 8.08 -12.97 15.11
C PRO A 68 9.15 -11.93 15.49
N HIS A 69 9.15 -10.77 14.85
CA HIS A 69 10.10 -9.67 15.14
C HIS A 69 9.64 -8.75 16.29
N LEU A 70 8.46 -9.00 16.86
CA LEU A 70 7.86 -8.21 17.93
C LEU A 70 7.96 -8.98 19.26
N ASP A 71 8.96 -8.69 20.07
CA ASP A 71 9.23 -9.40 21.32
C ASP A 71 8.11 -9.21 22.35
N SER A 72 7.59 -8.00 22.46
CA SER A 72 6.56 -7.65 23.43
C SER A 72 5.16 -8.12 23.00
N PRO A 73 4.40 -8.78 23.90
CA PRO A 73 2.98 -9.09 23.65
C PRO A 73 2.15 -7.86 23.29
N LYS A 74 2.45 -6.70 23.88
CA LYS A 74 1.77 -5.43 23.57
C LYS A 74 2.02 -4.99 22.12
N MET A 75 3.26 -5.11 21.63
CA MET A 75 3.59 -4.80 20.24
C MET A 75 2.86 -5.73 19.28
N ARG A 76 2.82 -7.04 19.57
CA ARG A 76 2.08 -8.00 18.75
C ARG A 76 0.58 -7.70 18.67
N VAL A 77 -0.04 -7.34 19.79
CA VAL A 77 -1.46 -6.95 19.81
C VAL A 77 -1.72 -5.70 18.95
N ARG A 78 -0.83 -4.71 19.00
CA ARG A 78 -0.94 -3.50 18.17
C ARG A 78 -0.86 -3.85 16.68
N LYS A 79 0.14 -4.66 16.30
CA LYS A 79 0.30 -5.13 14.91
C LYS A 79 -0.91 -5.92 14.42
N LEU A 80 -1.44 -6.81 15.26
CA LEU A 80 -2.63 -7.61 14.93
C LEU A 80 -3.89 -6.76 14.74
N ARG A 81 -3.98 -5.57 15.37
CA ARG A 81 -5.08 -4.64 15.10
C ARG A 81 -5.00 -4.06 13.69
N VAL A 82 -3.82 -3.65 13.25
CA VAL A 82 -3.62 -3.17 11.88
C VAL A 82 -4.01 -4.27 10.88
N ILE A 83 -3.49 -5.50 11.07
CA ILE A 83 -3.86 -6.64 10.23
C ILE A 83 -5.38 -6.90 10.25
N ASN A 84 -6.01 -6.80 11.43
CA ASN A 84 -7.46 -6.98 11.56
C ASN A 84 -8.26 -5.91 10.80
N ASP A 85 -7.81 -4.68 10.82
CA ASP A 85 -8.48 -3.58 10.12
C ASP A 85 -8.43 -3.83 8.60
N ASP A 86 -7.27 -4.25 8.06
CA ASP A 86 -7.09 -4.49 6.63
C ASP A 86 -7.75 -5.78 6.13
N ASP A 87 -7.66 -6.87 6.92
CA ASP A 87 -8.20 -8.18 6.56
C ASP A 87 -9.66 -8.39 7.00
N GLY A 88 -10.27 -7.40 7.65
CA GLY A 88 -11.68 -7.43 8.02
C GLY A 88 -12.06 -8.58 8.94
N LEU A 89 -11.18 -9.00 9.87
CA LEU A 89 -11.39 -10.18 10.71
C LEU A 89 -12.67 -10.11 11.57
N ILE A 90 -13.17 -8.91 11.85
CA ILE A 90 -14.39 -8.73 12.68
C ILE A 90 -15.65 -8.86 11.84
N ASN A 91 -15.67 -8.33 10.62
CA ASN A 91 -16.86 -8.27 9.76
C ASN A 91 -16.75 -9.13 8.49
N GLY A 92 -15.58 -9.73 8.22
CA GLY A 92 -15.33 -10.53 7.02
C GLY A 92 -15.19 -9.71 5.73
N ASP A 93 -15.10 -8.38 5.85
CA ASP A 93 -15.08 -7.46 4.71
C ASP A 93 -13.69 -6.84 4.55
N THR A 94 -12.81 -7.57 3.87
CA THR A 94 -11.41 -7.14 3.66
C THR A 94 -11.33 -5.93 2.74
N HIS A 95 -10.29 -5.11 2.89
CA HIS A 95 -9.97 -4.03 1.95
C HIS A 95 -9.90 -4.52 0.51
N HIS A 96 -9.46 -5.76 0.31
CA HIS A 96 -9.42 -6.40 -1.00
C HIS A 96 -10.81 -6.51 -1.65
N TYR A 97 -11.80 -7.07 -0.92
CA TYR A 97 -13.17 -7.17 -1.42
C TYR A 97 -13.85 -5.82 -1.56
N GLN A 98 -13.59 -4.90 -0.63
CA GLN A 98 -14.12 -3.53 -0.70
C GLN A 98 -13.65 -2.82 -1.96
N LEU A 99 -12.34 -2.92 -2.30
CA LEU A 99 -11.77 -2.34 -3.51
C LEU A 99 -12.39 -2.94 -4.77
N THR A 100 -12.52 -4.28 -4.82
CA THR A 100 -13.15 -4.97 -5.97
C THR A 100 -14.58 -4.48 -6.17
N ARG A 101 -15.39 -4.38 -5.11
CA ARG A 101 -16.76 -3.86 -5.21
C ARG A 101 -16.82 -2.43 -5.73
N ALA A 102 -15.92 -1.55 -5.26
CA ALA A 102 -15.83 -0.18 -5.75
C ALA A 102 -15.56 -0.13 -7.25
N PHE A 103 -14.62 -0.95 -7.75
CA PHE A 103 -14.30 -1.02 -9.17
C PHE A 103 -15.43 -1.66 -10.01
N VAL A 104 -16.10 -2.69 -9.51
CA VAL A 104 -17.30 -3.27 -10.14
C VAL A 104 -18.39 -2.23 -10.30
N ARG A 105 -18.64 -1.43 -9.26
CA ARG A 105 -19.63 -0.36 -9.31
C ARG A 105 -19.26 0.75 -10.28
N MET A 106 -17.98 1.00 -10.52
CA MET A 106 -17.52 1.90 -11.59
C MET A 106 -17.67 1.30 -13.00
N GLY A 107 -18.01 0.03 -13.12
CA GLY A 107 -18.16 -0.68 -14.39
C GLY A 107 -16.90 -1.39 -14.86
N ALA A 108 -15.92 -1.62 -14.00
CA ALA A 108 -14.71 -2.36 -14.34
C ALA A 108 -15.03 -3.80 -14.76
N LYS A 109 -14.38 -4.26 -15.83
CA LYS A 109 -14.33 -5.68 -16.17
C LYS A 109 -13.29 -6.36 -15.32
N ILE A 110 -13.72 -7.01 -14.25
CA ILE A 110 -12.80 -7.72 -13.35
C ILE A 110 -12.10 -8.85 -14.12
N LEU A 111 -10.78 -8.87 -14.05
CA LEU A 111 -9.92 -9.76 -14.82
C LEU A 111 -9.55 -11.04 -14.07
N ILE A 112 -9.65 -10.99 -12.76
CA ILE A 112 -9.37 -12.09 -11.84
C ILE A 112 -10.37 -12.00 -10.70
N ASP A 113 -10.86 -13.13 -10.29
CA ASP A 113 -11.73 -13.20 -9.14
C ASP A 113 -10.92 -13.09 -7.83
N ASP A 114 -11.59 -12.64 -6.78
CA ASP A 114 -10.93 -12.31 -5.51
C ASP A 114 -10.28 -13.54 -4.85
N GLU A 115 -10.82 -14.74 -5.04
CA GLU A 115 -10.24 -15.98 -4.53
C GLU A 115 -8.96 -16.35 -5.29
N GLU A 116 -8.95 -16.16 -6.61
CA GLU A 116 -7.79 -16.42 -7.45
C GLU A 116 -6.65 -15.43 -7.23
N PHE A 117 -6.97 -14.18 -6.85
CA PHE A 117 -5.95 -13.17 -6.52
C PHE A 117 -5.02 -13.65 -5.37
N GLY A 118 -5.43 -14.66 -4.62
CA GLY A 118 -4.61 -15.33 -3.62
C GLY A 118 -3.45 -16.15 -4.16
N SER A 119 -3.49 -16.57 -5.42
CA SER A 119 -2.48 -17.44 -6.01
C SER A 119 -1.43 -16.63 -6.79
N LEU A 120 -0.22 -16.52 -6.23
CA LEU A 120 0.92 -15.87 -6.90
C LEU A 120 1.26 -16.47 -8.25
N ASN A 121 1.11 -17.80 -8.41
CA ASN A 121 1.40 -18.45 -9.67
C ASN A 121 0.43 -18.01 -10.78
N THR A 122 -0.82 -17.77 -10.42
CA THR A 122 -1.81 -17.22 -11.35
C THR A 122 -1.48 -15.77 -11.69
N LEU A 123 -1.15 -14.96 -10.68
CA LEU A 123 -0.85 -13.53 -10.85
C LEU A 123 0.36 -13.27 -11.75
N GLN A 124 1.45 -14.04 -11.61
CA GLN A 124 2.67 -13.84 -12.39
C GLN A 124 2.46 -13.96 -13.91
N ASN A 125 1.43 -14.70 -14.35
CA ASN A 125 1.12 -14.87 -15.75
C ASN A 125 0.21 -13.78 -16.33
N ILE A 126 -0.44 -12.98 -15.47
CA ILE A 126 -1.47 -12.00 -15.86
C ILE A 126 -1.00 -10.56 -15.63
N LEU A 127 -0.10 -10.37 -14.65
CA LEU A 127 0.43 -9.05 -14.30
C LEU A 127 1.53 -8.61 -15.27
N ASP A 128 1.60 -7.31 -15.49
CA ASP A 128 2.76 -6.71 -16.13
C ASP A 128 4.03 -6.93 -15.30
N PRO A 129 5.21 -6.84 -15.94
CA PRO A 129 6.47 -7.14 -15.26
C PRO A 129 6.78 -6.26 -14.05
N MET A 130 6.33 -4.99 -14.02
CA MET A 130 6.60 -4.07 -12.91
C MET A 130 5.74 -4.42 -11.69
N THR A 131 4.45 -4.68 -11.92
CA THR A 131 3.54 -5.11 -10.86
C THR A 131 3.95 -6.47 -10.28
N ALA A 132 4.34 -7.43 -11.13
CA ALA A 132 4.84 -8.74 -10.67
C ALA A 132 6.13 -8.60 -9.84
N LYS A 133 7.07 -7.74 -10.26
CA LYS A 133 8.29 -7.45 -9.50
C LYS A 133 7.98 -6.80 -8.16
N PHE A 134 6.99 -5.90 -8.09
CA PHE A 134 6.59 -5.27 -6.84
C PHE A 134 6.08 -6.30 -5.83
N ILE A 135 5.21 -7.22 -6.25
CA ILE A 135 4.70 -8.30 -5.37
C ILE A 135 5.85 -9.16 -4.84
N LEU A 136 6.78 -9.58 -5.70
CA LEU A 136 7.95 -10.34 -5.30
C LEU A 136 8.85 -9.56 -4.33
N LEU A 137 8.98 -8.24 -4.55
CA LEU A 137 9.74 -7.36 -3.67
C LEU A 137 9.13 -7.34 -2.26
N VAL A 138 7.83 -7.11 -2.15
CA VAL A 138 7.10 -7.10 -0.88
C VAL A 138 7.33 -8.41 -0.12
N GLN A 139 7.14 -9.55 -0.78
CA GLN A 139 7.32 -10.87 -0.17
C GLN A 139 8.74 -11.14 0.32
N ASN A 140 9.73 -10.62 -0.39
CA ASN A 140 11.14 -10.82 -0.03
C ASN A 140 11.62 -9.87 1.07
N LEU A 141 11.02 -8.68 1.20
CA LEU A 141 11.46 -7.65 2.14
C LEU A 141 10.77 -7.77 3.51
N TYR A 142 9.48 -8.05 3.52
CA TYR A 142 8.70 -8.07 4.77
C TYR A 142 9.24 -9.03 5.82
N PRO A 143 9.67 -10.27 5.48
CA PRO A 143 10.25 -11.18 6.48
C PRO A 143 11.56 -10.69 7.09
N LYS A 144 12.22 -9.68 6.50
CA LYS A 144 13.56 -9.24 6.89
C LYS A 144 13.57 -8.07 7.87
N SER A 145 12.62 -7.15 7.75
CA SER A 145 12.57 -5.96 8.61
C SER A 145 11.22 -5.27 8.56
N LEU A 146 10.95 -4.39 9.53
CA LEU A 146 9.74 -3.59 9.61
C LEU A 146 9.76 -2.34 8.70
N GLY A 147 10.92 -1.97 8.15
CA GLY A 147 11.07 -0.77 7.31
C GLY A 147 10.13 -0.74 6.10
N PRO A 148 10.01 -1.83 5.32
CA PRO A 148 9.08 -1.92 4.19
C PRO A 148 7.62 -1.66 4.58
N TRP A 149 7.18 -2.23 5.69
CA TRP A 149 5.83 -2.01 6.22
C TRP A 149 5.62 -0.55 6.62
N CYS A 150 6.59 0.05 7.31
CA CYS A 150 6.51 1.45 7.71
C CYS A 150 6.31 2.38 6.50
N VAL A 151 6.97 2.09 5.36
CA VAL A 151 6.77 2.85 4.10
C VAL A 151 5.37 2.66 3.56
N ILE A 152 4.85 1.44 3.47
CA ILE A 152 3.50 1.18 2.95
C ILE A 152 2.47 1.97 3.76
N GLU A 153 2.46 1.84 5.08
CA GLU A 153 1.48 2.50 5.94
C GLU A 153 1.59 4.02 5.92
N MET A 154 2.81 4.56 5.95
CA MET A 154 3.00 6.01 5.91
C MET A 154 2.61 6.64 4.58
N PHE A 155 2.70 5.90 3.49
CA PHE A 155 2.43 6.42 2.15
C PHE A 155 0.98 6.16 1.70
N ALA A 156 0.26 5.25 2.36
CA ALA A 156 -1.07 4.78 1.96
C ALA A 156 -2.10 5.91 1.86
N ASP A 157 -2.22 6.75 2.86
CA ASP A 157 -3.20 7.86 2.86
C ASP A 157 -3.02 8.78 1.63
N ASP A 158 -1.77 9.10 1.26
CA ASP A 158 -1.49 9.99 0.14
C ASP A 158 -1.89 9.38 -1.21
N TRP A 159 -1.48 8.12 -1.51
CA TRP A 159 -1.84 7.52 -2.80
C TRP A 159 -3.32 7.18 -2.90
N MET A 160 -3.95 6.74 -1.81
CA MET A 160 -5.38 6.41 -1.81
C MET A 160 -6.22 7.66 -2.07
N ARG A 161 -5.88 8.79 -1.43
CA ARG A 161 -6.53 10.09 -1.71
C ARG A 161 -6.31 10.54 -3.14
N ALA A 162 -5.11 10.38 -3.67
CA ALA A 162 -4.80 10.77 -5.04
C ALA A 162 -5.61 9.97 -6.07
N ILE A 163 -5.76 8.65 -5.86
CA ILE A 163 -6.61 7.77 -6.69
C ILE A 163 -8.07 8.16 -6.56
N MET A 164 -8.61 8.22 -5.33
CA MET A 164 -10.00 8.58 -5.08
C MET A 164 -10.36 9.92 -5.73
N ASN A 165 -9.53 10.95 -5.53
CA ASN A 165 -9.78 12.28 -6.09
C ASN A 165 -9.73 12.27 -7.63
N SER A 166 -8.88 11.45 -8.24
CA SER A 166 -8.81 11.31 -9.70
C SER A 166 -10.05 10.64 -10.27
N LEU A 167 -10.57 9.63 -9.58
CA LEU A 167 -11.75 8.87 -10.02
C LEU A 167 -13.07 9.60 -9.74
N THR A 168 -13.13 10.43 -8.70
CA THR A 168 -14.35 11.14 -8.25
C THR A 168 -14.99 12.00 -9.35
N LYS A 169 -14.21 12.52 -10.30
CA LYS A 169 -14.74 13.33 -11.39
C LYS A 169 -15.71 12.58 -12.30
N CYS A 170 -15.53 11.27 -12.45
CA CYS A 170 -16.42 10.41 -13.24
C CYS A 170 -17.35 9.58 -12.36
N PHE A 171 -16.93 9.26 -11.16
CA PHE A 171 -17.61 8.40 -10.21
C PHE A 171 -17.75 9.09 -8.85
N PRO A 172 -18.65 10.10 -8.72
CA PRO A 172 -18.78 10.88 -7.48
C PRO A 172 -19.06 10.03 -6.23
N PHE A 173 -19.73 8.89 -6.41
CA PHE A 173 -20.10 7.96 -5.36
C PHE A 173 -18.89 7.22 -4.73
N ILE A 174 -17.72 7.26 -5.36
CA ILE A 174 -16.55 6.49 -4.92
C ILE A 174 -16.08 6.90 -3.53
N LYS A 175 -16.37 8.14 -3.11
CA LYS A 175 -16.07 8.63 -1.75
C LYS A 175 -16.88 7.92 -0.66
N GLU A 176 -17.99 7.31 -1.03
CA GLU A 176 -18.92 6.61 -0.14
C GLU A 176 -18.66 5.09 -0.17
N GLU A 177 -17.79 4.61 -1.07
CA GLU A 177 -17.41 3.21 -1.11
C GLU A 177 -16.58 2.84 0.12
N ALA A 178 -16.88 1.69 0.73
CA ALA A 178 -16.30 1.24 1.99
C ALA A 178 -14.78 1.36 1.99
N TYR A 179 -14.10 0.92 0.94
CA TYR A 179 -12.64 1.00 0.82
C TYR A 179 -12.07 2.41 1.07
N PHE A 180 -12.74 3.45 0.53
CA PHE A 180 -12.27 4.83 0.72
C PHE A 180 -12.90 5.50 1.94
N ALA A 181 -14.17 5.22 2.21
CA ALA A 181 -14.90 5.84 3.31
C ALA A 181 -14.32 5.42 4.67
N ASP A 182 -14.07 4.13 4.88
CA ASP A 182 -13.56 3.60 6.14
C ASP A 182 -12.14 4.12 6.41
N CYS A 183 -11.26 4.10 5.38
CA CYS A 183 -9.90 4.58 5.51
C CYS A 183 -9.81 6.06 5.87
N PHE A 184 -10.68 6.91 5.29
CA PHE A 184 -10.56 8.36 5.46
C PHE A 184 -11.45 8.96 6.52
N ASN A 185 -12.70 8.49 6.66
CA ASN A 185 -13.67 9.05 7.62
C ASN A 185 -13.30 8.67 9.06
N GLU A 186 -12.78 7.49 9.28
CA GLU A 186 -12.40 6.99 10.59
C GLU A 186 -10.91 7.25 10.93
N GLY A 187 -10.14 7.79 9.97
CA GLY A 187 -8.71 8.05 10.14
C GLY A 187 -7.87 6.76 10.31
N ILE A 188 -8.32 5.67 9.72
CA ILE A 188 -7.68 4.35 9.81
C ILE A 188 -6.26 4.44 9.28
N GLU A 189 -6.04 4.97 8.07
CA GLU A 189 -4.71 5.09 7.45
C GLU A 189 -3.76 5.95 8.28
N THR A 190 -4.24 7.07 8.84
CA THR A 190 -3.43 7.90 9.73
C THR A 190 -3.02 7.13 11.00
N ARG A 191 -3.91 6.31 11.54
CA ARG A 191 -3.61 5.46 12.69
C ARG A 191 -2.61 4.37 12.34
N HIS A 192 -2.75 3.72 11.19
CA HIS A 192 -1.82 2.69 10.70
C HIS A 192 -0.42 3.27 10.49
N ALA A 193 -0.31 4.46 9.90
CA ALA A 193 0.96 5.17 9.73
C ALA A 193 1.66 5.42 11.08
N HIS A 194 0.91 5.91 12.08
CA HIS A 194 1.44 6.13 13.43
C HIS A 194 1.86 4.81 14.10
N GLU A 195 1.05 3.77 14.00
CA GLU A 195 1.37 2.45 14.57
C GLU A 195 2.62 1.85 13.91
N ALA A 196 2.76 1.96 12.59
CA ALA A 196 3.90 1.45 11.87
C ALA A 196 5.19 2.18 12.25
N LEU A 197 5.16 3.51 12.30
CA LEU A 197 6.30 4.32 12.71
C LEU A 197 6.71 4.03 14.14
N ASP A 198 5.76 4.01 15.08
CA ASP A 198 6.02 3.83 16.48
C ASP A 198 6.53 2.41 16.79
N LEU A 199 5.88 1.37 16.25
CA LEU A 199 6.35 -0.01 16.46
C LEU A 199 7.74 -0.26 15.87
N THR A 200 8.00 0.27 14.67
CA THR A 200 9.33 0.14 14.04
C THR A 200 10.39 0.88 14.86
N SER A 201 10.08 2.08 15.35
CA SER A 201 10.96 2.87 16.23
C SER A 201 11.26 2.15 17.54
N LEU A 202 10.24 1.54 18.16
CA LEU A 202 10.41 0.76 19.40
C LEU A 202 11.32 -0.46 19.18
N VAL A 203 11.14 -1.19 18.07
CA VAL A 203 12.00 -2.35 17.74
C VAL A 203 13.45 -1.90 17.54
N ILE A 204 13.69 -0.80 16.83
CA ILE A 204 15.04 -0.24 16.62
C ILE A 204 15.64 0.25 17.93
N ARG A 205 14.86 0.89 18.80
CA ARG A 205 15.33 1.36 20.12
C ARG A 205 15.81 0.20 20.97
N ASP A 206 15.05 -0.90 20.96
CA ASP A 206 15.36 -2.09 21.76
C ASP A 206 16.47 -2.94 21.10
N ASN A 207 16.65 -2.84 19.77
CA ASN A 207 17.65 -3.55 18.96
C ASN A 207 18.34 -2.61 17.95
N PRO A 208 19.25 -1.72 18.39
CA PRO A 208 19.86 -0.68 17.52
C PRO A 208 20.64 -1.24 16.31
N GLU A 209 21.09 -2.49 16.36
CA GLU A 209 21.77 -3.16 15.25
C GLU A 209 20.86 -3.38 14.04
N LEU A 210 19.53 -3.35 14.21
CA LEU A 210 18.57 -3.50 13.13
C LEU A 210 18.37 -2.20 12.30
N LEU A 211 18.89 -1.06 12.77
CA LEU A 211 18.69 0.25 12.14
C LEU A 211 19.02 0.24 10.65
N ASN A 212 20.22 -0.21 10.29
CA ASN A 212 20.69 -0.18 8.90
C ASN A 212 19.84 -1.09 7.98
N ALA A 213 19.48 -2.28 8.45
CA ALA A 213 18.63 -3.20 7.69
C ALA A 213 17.21 -2.64 7.50
N THR A 214 16.68 -1.95 8.52
CA THR A 214 15.35 -1.33 8.48
C THR A 214 15.33 -0.14 7.53
N ILE A 215 16.34 0.74 7.57
CA ILE A 215 16.52 1.86 6.64
C ILE A 215 16.63 1.35 5.20
N GLU A 216 17.47 0.34 4.96
CA GLU A 216 17.65 -0.20 3.61
C GLU A 216 16.36 -0.86 3.10
N GLY A 217 15.63 -1.60 3.94
CA GLY A 217 14.33 -2.16 3.59
C GLY A 217 13.31 -1.08 3.24
N ALA A 218 13.25 0.01 4.01
CA ALA A 218 12.38 1.15 3.72
C ALA A 218 12.72 1.82 2.37
N ARG A 219 14.02 2.05 2.12
CA ARG A 219 14.50 2.65 0.86
C ARG A 219 14.13 1.79 -0.35
N ILE A 220 14.34 0.49 -0.26
CA ILE A 220 14.02 -0.44 -1.36
C ILE A 220 12.51 -0.47 -1.59
N MET A 221 11.69 -0.41 -0.53
CA MET A 221 10.24 -0.39 -0.66
C MET A 221 9.72 0.90 -1.31
N ALA A 222 10.24 2.07 -0.94
CA ALA A 222 9.87 3.33 -1.58
C ALA A 222 10.15 3.31 -3.09
N ASN A 223 11.34 2.85 -3.50
CA ASN A 223 11.67 2.64 -4.92
C ASN A 223 10.74 1.59 -5.57
N GLY A 224 10.32 0.58 -4.83
CA GLY A 224 9.36 -0.44 -5.29
C GLY A 224 7.98 0.15 -5.59
N LEU A 225 7.52 1.07 -4.75
CA LEU A 225 6.28 1.82 -5.01
C LEU A 225 6.40 2.69 -6.26
N ASP A 226 7.50 3.42 -6.44
CA ASP A 226 7.73 4.20 -7.66
C ASP A 226 7.71 3.31 -8.92
N MET A 227 8.26 2.10 -8.82
CA MET A 227 8.19 1.11 -9.92
C MET A 227 6.75 0.65 -10.17
N LEU A 228 5.95 0.40 -9.13
CA LEU A 228 4.53 0.05 -9.27
C LEU A 228 3.75 1.18 -9.96
N TRP A 229 3.94 2.41 -9.49
CA TRP A 229 3.28 3.58 -10.09
C TRP A 229 3.72 3.81 -11.54
N SER A 230 4.97 3.51 -11.88
CA SER A 230 5.45 3.56 -13.27
C SER A 230 4.74 2.54 -14.15
N GLY A 231 4.56 1.29 -13.69
CA GLY A 231 3.80 0.28 -14.41
C GLY A 231 2.32 0.64 -14.60
N LEU A 232 1.72 1.29 -13.61
CA LEU A 232 0.37 1.85 -13.74
C LEU A 232 0.32 3.04 -14.71
N ASN A 233 1.37 3.87 -14.73
CA ASN A 233 1.47 4.98 -15.68
C ASN A 233 1.58 4.49 -17.13
N ASP A 234 2.36 3.45 -17.38
CA ASP A 234 2.48 2.84 -18.71
C ASP A 234 1.13 2.29 -19.19
N LEU A 235 0.35 1.67 -18.28
CA LEU A 235 -1.03 1.25 -18.60
C LEU A 235 -1.88 2.41 -19.14
N LEU A 236 -1.77 3.62 -18.55
CA LEU A 236 -2.58 4.76 -19.00
C LEU A 236 -2.23 5.23 -20.42
N GLN A 237 -1.04 4.91 -20.92
CA GLN A 237 -0.62 5.24 -22.29
C GLN A 237 -1.18 4.28 -23.34
N ASP A 238 -1.55 3.06 -22.92
CA ASP A 238 -2.13 2.03 -23.81
C ASP A 238 -3.61 2.31 -24.15
N TYR A 239 -4.24 3.24 -23.43
CA TYR A 239 -5.62 3.69 -23.57
C TYR A 239 -5.74 5.17 -23.90
#